data_668b9883f44b993353254967ea022566
#
_entry.id   668b9883f44b993353254967ea022566
#
_cell.length_a   1.000
_cell.length_b   1.000
_cell.length_c   1.000
_cell.angle_alpha   90.00
_cell.angle_beta   90.00
_cell.angle_gamma   90.00
#
_symmetry.space_group_name_H-M   'P 1'
#
loop_
_entity.id
_entity.type
_entity.pdbx_description
1 polymer ?
#
loop_
_entity_poly.entity_id
_entity_poly.type
_entity_poly.pdbx_seq_one_letter_code
_entity_poly.pdbx_strand_id
1 'polypeptide(L)'
;MLGDRLQYLRLDNGMTQKESSKVSKVSLKTIQFYEQNRTIPDIYLVAEMAKFFNVSCDYILGVVNTPIPLDEREAEAKDHIYMPKEFMKNKETRRTYKTIVEYVKMVHEMK
;
A
#
# COMPACT_ATOMS: atom_id res chain seq x y z
N MET A 1 5.78 9.19 -9.88
CA MET A 1 7.09 9.03 -9.22
C MET A 1 6.90 8.34 -7.88
N LEU A 2 7.93 7.68 -7.42
CA LEU A 2 7.90 6.90 -6.18
C LEU A 2 7.46 7.72 -4.98
N GLY A 3 8.03 8.91 -4.81
CA GLY A 3 7.71 9.76 -3.66
C GLY A 3 6.26 10.19 -3.64
N ASP A 4 5.68 10.46 -4.78
CA ASP A 4 4.28 10.85 -4.89
C ASP A 4 3.36 9.71 -4.45
N ARG A 5 3.72 8.48 -4.81
CA ARG A 5 2.97 7.30 -4.40
C ARG A 5 3.06 7.05 -2.89
N LEU A 6 4.26 7.23 -2.32
CA LEU A 6 4.45 7.10 -0.89
C LEU A 6 3.63 8.15 -0.13
N GLN A 7 3.65 9.39 -0.60
CA GLN A 7 2.86 10.44 0.02
C GLN A 7 1.37 10.12 -0.06
N TYR A 8 0.91 9.70 -1.23
CA TYR A 8 -0.49 9.34 -1.43
C TYR A 8 -0.92 8.22 -0.47
N LEU A 9 -0.11 7.16 -0.36
CA LEU A 9 -0.44 6.04 0.52
C LEU A 9 -0.45 6.47 1.99
N ARG A 10 0.49 7.30 2.38
CA ARG A 10 0.55 7.82 3.74
C ARG A 10 -0.72 8.62 4.07
N LEU A 11 -1.06 9.57 3.20
CA LEU A 11 -2.23 10.42 3.42
C LEU A 11 -3.52 9.61 3.38
N ASP A 12 -3.61 8.66 2.47
CA ASP A 12 -4.77 7.80 2.32
C ASP A 12 -5.00 6.94 3.55
N ASN A 13 -3.93 6.63 4.28
CA ASN A 13 -4.01 5.87 5.54
C ASN A 13 -4.10 6.79 6.77
N GLY A 14 -4.20 8.09 6.57
CA GLY A 14 -4.35 9.04 7.66
C GLY A 14 -3.12 9.18 8.53
N MET A 15 -1.93 8.98 7.96
CA MET A 15 -0.68 9.03 8.70
C MET A 15 0.05 10.34 8.48
N THR A 16 0.70 10.83 9.55
CA THR A 16 1.62 11.95 9.44
C THR A 16 2.98 11.43 8.97
N GLN A 17 3.83 12.34 8.50
CA GLN A 17 5.21 11.97 8.13
C GLN A 17 5.96 11.40 9.33
N LYS A 18 5.69 11.93 10.53
CA LYS A 18 6.32 11.45 11.75
C LYS A 18 5.92 10.01 12.06
N GLU A 19 4.64 9.70 11.90
CA GLU A 19 4.15 8.33 12.10
C GLU A 19 4.78 7.39 11.06
N SER A 20 4.86 7.83 9.82
CA SER A 20 5.49 7.04 8.76
C SER A 20 6.95 6.78 9.06
N SER A 21 7.67 7.76 9.62
CA SER A 21 9.08 7.58 9.98
C SER A 21 9.24 6.52 11.06
N LYS A 22 8.35 6.49 12.04
CA LYS A 22 8.39 5.48 13.10
C LYS A 22 8.15 4.08 12.56
N VAL A 23 7.16 3.93 11.71
CA VAL A 23 6.82 2.62 11.13
C VAL A 23 7.95 2.12 10.24
N SER A 24 8.52 3.01 9.43
CA SER A 24 9.59 2.65 8.50
C SER A 24 10.96 2.57 9.16
N LYS A 25 11.07 2.99 10.42
CA LYS A 25 12.33 3.00 11.17
C LYS A 25 13.41 3.84 10.49
N VAL A 26 13.01 4.93 9.89
CA VAL A 26 13.92 5.93 9.31
C VAL A 26 13.59 7.30 9.90
N SER A 27 14.49 8.26 9.72
CA SER A 27 14.26 9.61 10.27
C SER A 27 13.15 10.33 9.54
N LEU A 28 12.54 11.32 10.21
CA LEU A 28 11.54 12.17 9.60
C LEU A 28 12.09 12.86 8.35
N LYS A 29 13.32 13.33 8.42
CA LYS A 29 13.97 13.97 7.29
C LYS A 29 14.09 13.04 6.09
N THR A 30 14.38 11.76 6.36
CA THR A 30 14.47 10.75 5.31
C THR A 30 13.11 10.55 4.63
N ILE A 31 12.03 10.49 5.41
CA ILE A 31 10.68 10.39 4.85
C ILE A 31 10.38 11.61 3.95
N GLN A 32 10.73 12.80 4.42
CA GLN A 32 10.51 14.02 3.64
C GLN A 32 11.26 13.97 2.32
N PHE A 33 12.50 13.49 2.33
CA PHE A 33 13.30 13.37 1.12
C PHE A 33 12.70 12.35 0.15
N TYR A 34 12.19 11.23 0.66
CA TYR A 34 11.53 10.25 -0.19
C TYR A 34 10.30 10.87 -0.87
N GLU A 35 9.47 11.57 -0.12
CA GLU A 35 8.24 12.16 -0.67
C GLU A 35 8.52 13.30 -1.63
N GLN A 36 9.66 13.97 -1.48
CA GLN A 36 10.09 15.03 -2.39
C GLN A 36 10.85 14.49 -3.60
N ASN A 37 11.00 13.20 -3.71
CA ASN A 37 11.76 12.55 -4.79
C ASN A 37 13.24 12.96 -4.80
N ARG A 38 13.78 13.32 -3.64
CA ARG A 38 15.19 13.69 -3.51
C ARG A 38 16.08 12.48 -3.31
N THR A 39 15.58 11.47 -2.61
CA THR A 39 16.28 10.20 -2.42
C THR A 39 15.30 9.06 -2.66
N ILE A 40 15.83 7.88 -2.90
CA ILE A 40 15.05 6.68 -3.19
C ILE A 40 15.30 5.67 -2.08
N PRO A 41 14.24 5.11 -1.46
CA PRO A 41 14.44 4.05 -0.47
C PRO A 41 15.02 2.80 -1.13
N ASP A 42 15.78 2.02 -0.35
CA ASP A 42 16.31 0.78 -0.89
C ASP A 42 15.18 -0.24 -1.10
N ILE A 43 15.48 -1.29 -1.85
CA ILE A 43 14.47 -2.26 -2.26
C ILE A 43 13.85 -3.00 -1.07
N TYR A 44 14.62 -3.23 -0.02
CA TYR A 44 14.10 -3.92 1.16
C TYR A 44 13.09 -3.05 1.89
N LEU A 45 13.35 -1.75 1.98
CA LEU A 45 12.43 -0.82 2.60
C LEU A 45 11.16 -0.67 1.75
N VAL A 46 11.29 -0.65 0.42
CA VAL A 46 10.13 -0.62 -0.47
C VAL A 46 9.27 -1.86 -0.22
N ALA A 47 9.88 -3.03 -0.07
CA ALA A 47 9.13 -4.26 0.21
C ALA A 47 8.38 -4.18 1.54
N GLU A 48 9.02 -3.62 2.57
CA GLU A 48 8.36 -3.44 3.86
C GLU A 48 7.21 -2.45 3.79
N MET A 49 7.39 -1.36 3.06
CA MET A 49 6.32 -0.39 2.84
C MET A 49 5.15 -1.00 2.08
N ALA A 50 5.44 -1.81 1.07
CA ALA A 50 4.41 -2.50 0.31
C ALA A 50 3.58 -3.42 1.21
N LYS A 51 4.22 -4.15 2.09
CA LYS A 51 3.52 -5.01 3.06
C LYS A 51 2.67 -4.18 4.02
N PHE A 52 3.23 -3.10 4.52
CA PHE A 52 2.53 -2.25 5.46
C PHE A 52 1.28 -1.62 4.84
N PHE A 53 1.40 -1.09 3.63
CA PHE A 53 0.28 -0.48 2.93
C PHE A 53 -0.61 -1.49 2.21
N ASN A 54 -0.18 -2.76 2.19
CA ASN A 54 -0.90 -3.84 1.51
C ASN A 54 -1.10 -3.56 0.03
N VAL A 55 -0.04 -3.16 -0.62
CA VAL A 55 0.00 -2.91 -2.06
C VAL A 55 1.22 -3.62 -2.66
N SER A 56 1.27 -3.71 -3.98
CA SER A 56 2.41 -4.32 -4.64
C SER A 56 3.60 -3.35 -4.68
N CYS A 57 4.81 -3.88 -4.73
CA CYS A 57 6.00 -3.07 -4.96
C CYS A 57 5.91 -2.35 -6.30
N ASP A 58 5.36 -3.01 -7.30
CA ASP A 58 5.19 -2.43 -8.63
C ASP A 58 4.35 -1.15 -8.58
N TYR A 59 3.33 -1.14 -7.73
CA TYR A 59 2.50 0.04 -7.56
C TYR A 59 3.31 1.19 -6.94
N ILE A 60 4.08 0.89 -5.89
CA ILE A 60 4.92 1.90 -5.24
C ILE A 60 5.95 2.45 -6.23
N LEU A 61 6.55 1.57 -7.02
CA LEU A 61 7.56 1.96 -8.01
C LEU A 61 6.98 2.67 -9.23
N GLY A 62 5.66 2.67 -9.38
CA GLY A 62 5.01 3.34 -10.49
C GLY A 62 4.97 2.52 -11.78
N VAL A 63 5.30 1.24 -11.71
CA VAL A 63 5.26 0.35 -12.88
C VAL A 63 3.83 0.04 -13.28
N VAL A 64 2.95 -0.06 -12.28
CA VAL A 64 1.52 -0.28 -12.50
C VAL A 64 0.71 0.77 -11.77
N ASN A 65 -0.53 1.01 -12.21
CA ASN A 65 -1.42 2.00 -11.61
C ASN A 65 -2.46 1.38 -10.68
N THR A 66 -2.48 0.07 -10.55
CA THR A 66 -3.44 -0.67 -9.75
C THR A 66 -2.79 -1.16 -8.47
N PRO A 67 -3.24 -0.72 -7.29
CA PRO A 67 -2.64 -1.12 -6.00
C PRO A 67 -3.12 -2.50 -5.56
N ILE A 68 -2.74 -3.53 -6.29
CA ILE A 68 -3.11 -4.90 -5.96
C ILE A 68 -2.33 -5.35 -4.73
N PRO A 69 -3.00 -5.81 -3.67
CA PRO A 69 -2.31 -6.30 -2.47
C PRO A 69 -1.40 -7.48 -2.77
N LEU A 70 -0.23 -7.50 -2.13
CA LEU A 70 0.77 -8.55 -2.36
C LEU A 70 0.25 -9.93 -2.02
N ASP A 71 -0.41 -10.03 -0.89
CA ASP A 71 -0.88 -11.30 -0.35
C ASP A 71 -2.10 -11.84 -1.07
N GLU A 72 -2.66 -11.04 -1.98
CA GLU A 72 -3.84 -11.42 -2.77
C GLU A 72 -3.49 -11.98 -4.14
N ARG A 73 -2.23 -11.90 -4.55
CA ARG A 73 -1.85 -12.24 -5.92
C ARG A 73 -2.21 -13.66 -6.32
N GLU A 74 -2.06 -14.60 -5.41
CA GLU A 74 -2.36 -16.00 -5.71
C GLU A 74 -3.84 -16.29 -5.70
N ALA A 75 -4.56 -15.62 -4.80
CA ALA A 75 -5.99 -15.79 -4.66
C ALA A 75 -6.76 -15.12 -5.78
N GLU A 76 -6.27 -14.01 -6.29
CA GLU A 76 -7.02 -13.18 -7.21
C GLU A 76 -7.26 -13.84 -8.56
N ALA A 77 -6.45 -14.82 -8.95
CA ALA A 77 -6.69 -15.56 -10.17
C ALA A 77 -8.05 -16.26 -10.15
N LYS A 78 -8.61 -16.48 -8.97
CA LYS A 78 -9.87 -17.18 -8.78
C LYS A 78 -10.99 -16.29 -8.30
N ASP A 79 -10.72 -15.39 -7.36
CA ASP A 79 -11.74 -14.59 -6.69
C ASP A 79 -11.29 -13.17 -6.43
N HIS A 80 -10.74 -12.57 -7.43
CA HIS A 80 -10.26 -11.20 -7.33
C HIS A 80 -11.42 -10.23 -7.07
N ILE A 81 -11.25 -9.37 -6.07
CA ILE A 81 -12.16 -8.25 -5.80
C ILE A 81 -11.38 -6.97 -6.11
N TYR A 82 -11.85 -6.28 -7.16
CA TYR A 82 -11.21 -5.04 -7.58
C TYR A 82 -12.06 -3.84 -7.18
N MET A 83 -11.42 -2.84 -6.59
CA MET A 83 -12.07 -1.58 -6.25
C MET A 83 -11.49 -0.46 -7.10
N PRO A 84 -12.35 0.42 -7.66
CA PRO A 84 -11.86 1.56 -8.43
C PRO A 84 -10.95 2.45 -7.59
N LYS A 85 -10.04 3.15 -8.26
CA LYS A 85 -9.08 4.01 -7.58
C LYS A 85 -9.76 5.08 -6.72
N GLU A 86 -10.83 5.65 -7.21
CA GLU A 86 -11.58 6.67 -6.47
C GLU A 86 -12.14 6.11 -5.17
N PHE A 87 -12.59 4.89 -5.20
CA PHE A 87 -13.12 4.20 -4.04
C PHE A 87 -12.04 4.01 -2.98
N MET A 88 -10.79 3.77 -3.40
CA MET A 88 -9.68 3.52 -2.51
C MET A 88 -9.07 4.78 -1.91
N LYS A 89 -9.50 5.96 -2.33
CA LYS A 89 -9.01 7.22 -1.76
C LYS A 89 -9.52 7.49 -0.37
N ASN A 90 -10.67 6.93 -0.01
CA ASN A 90 -11.27 7.13 1.30
C ASN A 90 -10.75 6.06 2.27
N LYS A 91 -10.32 6.49 3.47
CA LYS A 91 -9.78 5.58 4.47
C LYS A 91 -10.78 4.52 4.90
N GLU A 92 -12.04 4.92 5.10
CA GLU A 92 -13.09 3.98 5.50
C GLU A 92 -13.37 2.97 4.38
N THR A 93 -13.37 3.43 3.15
CA THR A 93 -13.57 2.58 1.98
C THR A 93 -12.46 1.54 1.89
N ARG A 94 -11.20 1.95 2.14
CA ARG A 94 -10.08 1.03 2.13
C ARG A 94 -10.22 -0.04 3.21
N ARG A 95 -10.68 0.35 4.40
CA ARG A 95 -10.92 -0.63 5.48
C ARG A 95 -11.99 -1.62 5.07
N THR A 96 -13.06 -1.14 4.45
CA THR A 96 -14.13 -2.00 3.96
C THR A 96 -13.60 -2.97 2.91
N TYR A 97 -12.78 -2.48 1.98
CA TYR A 97 -12.16 -3.32 0.96
C TYR A 97 -11.31 -4.43 1.59
N LYS A 98 -10.46 -4.07 2.56
CA LYS A 98 -9.61 -5.06 3.23
C LYS A 98 -10.45 -6.11 3.95
N THR A 99 -11.52 -5.69 4.59
CA THR A 99 -12.44 -6.60 5.29
C THR A 99 -13.09 -7.58 4.33
N ILE A 100 -13.53 -7.08 3.18
CA ILE A 100 -14.14 -7.92 2.14
C ILE A 100 -13.14 -8.94 1.63
N VAL A 101 -11.91 -8.51 1.37
CA VAL A 101 -10.85 -9.40 0.87
C VAL A 101 -10.54 -10.49 1.89
N GLU A 102 -10.45 -10.12 3.16
CA GLU A 102 -10.20 -11.10 4.23
C GLU A 102 -11.34 -12.11 4.35
N TYR A 103 -12.58 -11.63 4.21
CA TYR A 103 -13.74 -12.51 4.24
C TYR A 103 -13.71 -13.51 3.10
N VAL A 104 -13.38 -13.06 1.90
CA VAL A 104 -13.29 -13.94 0.72
C VAL A 104 -12.22 -15.00 0.94
N LYS A 105 -11.07 -14.61 1.48
CA LYS A 105 -10.00 -15.57 1.80
C LYS A 105 -10.47 -16.61 2.79
N MET A 106 -11.14 -16.18 3.84
CA MET A 106 -11.63 -17.08 4.88
C MET A 106 -12.61 -18.09 4.33
N VAL A 107 -13.52 -17.64 3.46
CA VAL A 107 -14.48 -18.54 2.81
C VAL A 107 -13.76 -19.57 1.96
N HIS A 108 -12.71 -19.16 1.26
CA HIS A 108 -11.90 -20.07 0.46
C HIS A 108 -11.21 -21.14 1.29
N GLU A 109 -10.66 -20.73 2.43
CA GLU A 109 -9.97 -21.66 3.32
C GLU A 109 -10.92 -22.67 3.94
N MET A 110 -12.18 -22.32 4.06
CA MET A 110 -13.20 -23.23 4.62
C MET A 110 -13.67 -24.28 3.65
N LYS A 111 -13.34 -24.15 2.40
CA LYS A 111 -13.69 -25.11 1.36
C LYS A 111 -12.58 -26.15 1.22
#